data_e082af5d2dadc926c25537223dd7c87d
#
_entry.id   e082af5d2dadc926c25537223dd7c87d
#
_cell.length_a   1.000
_cell.length_b   1.000
_cell.length_c   1.000
_cell.angle_alpha   90.00
_cell.angle_beta   90.00
_cell.angle_gamma   90.00
#
_symmetry.space_group_name_H-M   'P 1'
#
loop_
_entity.id
_entity.type
_entity.pdbx_description
1 polymer ?
#
loop_
_entity_poly.entity_id
_entity_poly.type
_entity_poly.pdbx_seq_one_letter_code
_entity_poly.pdbx_strand_id
1 'polypeptide(L)'
;VLRLTLQIWLGALFGSTLCGGPPAAEIVTSFSIIDDWTGVLVGRALRHQALVPAGSELHGFQLGANEAKALSAAKLIVGLSPASEPWLADWIQAHGKQASVVWLQTQEKDVRTGDPHPWTDPSLVLDFIPKLGQAIERVFTDLNTQNSVGKYLKEVNTLDMDLRLAFAAIPPDRRKVITQHPNLGRLAQRYQLDVRGTILESPSAEAADPSARHYSRLLGILRSEKIRVLVTDEGQNDGIARRLCLDAGIPPPVALNFETLAPAGQPGDDWLGMMRLQSAKLREALLRP
;
A
#
# COMPACT_ATOMS: atom_id res chain seq x y z
N VAL A 1 -3.70 4.81 -87.20
CA VAL A 1 -2.77 4.19 -86.24
C VAL A 1 -3.13 4.67 -84.82
N LEU A 2 -3.92 3.88 -84.15
CA LEU A 2 -4.44 4.14 -82.78
C LEU A 2 -3.48 3.47 -81.77
N ARG A 3 -2.84 4.24 -80.89
CA ARG A 3 -2.07 3.68 -79.77
C ARG A 3 -2.95 3.64 -78.52
N LEU A 4 -3.28 2.47 -78.07
CA LEU A 4 -3.88 2.20 -76.77
C LEU A 4 -2.79 2.21 -75.70
N THR A 5 -2.86 3.12 -74.72
CA THR A 5 -2.04 3.14 -73.50
C THR A 5 -2.79 2.40 -72.41
N LEU A 6 -2.25 1.29 -71.98
CA LEU A 6 -2.76 0.49 -70.86
C LEU A 6 -2.26 1.13 -69.56
N GLN A 7 -3.15 1.70 -68.75
CA GLN A 7 -2.84 2.17 -67.38
C GLN A 7 -3.00 0.99 -66.40
N ILE A 8 -1.88 0.56 -65.87
CA ILE A 8 -1.83 -0.44 -64.76
C ILE A 8 -2.08 0.31 -63.46
N TRP A 9 -3.23 0.07 -62.80
CA TRP A 9 -3.50 0.52 -61.47
C TRP A 9 -2.77 -0.42 -60.47
N LEU A 10 -1.70 0.11 -59.82
CA LEU A 10 -1.08 -0.54 -58.67
C LEU A 10 -1.97 -0.26 -57.42
N GLY A 11 -2.77 -1.24 -57.04
CA GLY A 11 -3.51 -1.17 -55.79
C GLY A 11 -2.54 -1.23 -54.59
N ALA A 12 -2.37 -0.14 -53.89
CA ALA A 12 -1.66 -0.11 -52.61
C ALA A 12 -2.48 -0.88 -51.57
N LEU A 13 -2.01 -2.05 -51.19
CA LEU A 13 -2.47 -2.77 -50.01
C LEU A 13 -2.07 -1.95 -48.78
N PHE A 14 -2.99 -1.13 -48.26
CA PHE A 14 -2.90 -0.59 -46.93
C PHE A 14 -3.01 -1.74 -45.92
N GLY A 15 -1.88 -2.26 -45.49
CA GLY A 15 -1.82 -3.15 -44.35
C GLY A 15 -2.36 -2.38 -43.11
N SER A 16 -3.56 -2.75 -42.67
CA SER A 16 -4.11 -2.32 -41.39
C SER A 16 -3.21 -2.86 -40.29
N THR A 17 -2.26 -2.04 -39.82
CA THR A 17 -1.62 -2.28 -38.54
C THR A 17 -2.71 -2.18 -37.49
N LEU A 18 -3.18 -3.35 -37.04
CA LEU A 18 -3.96 -3.45 -35.81
C LEU A 18 -3.10 -2.83 -34.71
N CYS A 19 -3.41 -1.59 -34.32
CA CYS A 19 -2.95 -1.01 -33.07
C CYS A 19 -3.54 -1.86 -31.92
N GLY A 20 -2.93 -3.00 -31.67
CA GLY A 20 -3.15 -3.73 -30.43
C GLY A 20 -2.69 -2.81 -29.30
N GLY A 21 -3.58 -2.49 -28.35
CA GLY A 21 -3.18 -1.83 -27.11
C GLY A 21 -2.04 -2.60 -26.42
N PRO A 22 -1.37 -2.01 -25.45
CA PRO A 22 -0.31 -2.70 -24.74
C PRO A 22 -0.82 -4.05 -24.24
N PRO A 23 -0.02 -5.12 -24.38
CA PRO A 23 -0.45 -6.45 -23.96
C PRO A 23 -0.80 -6.44 -22.47
N ALA A 24 -1.87 -7.15 -22.09
CA ALA A 24 -2.38 -7.21 -20.72
C ALA A 24 -1.30 -7.67 -19.73
N ALA A 25 -1.40 -7.21 -18.49
CA ALA A 25 -0.54 -7.67 -17.41
C ALA A 25 -0.77 -9.15 -17.14
N GLU A 26 0.30 -9.88 -16.84
CA GLU A 26 0.25 -11.30 -16.53
C GLU A 26 -0.02 -11.54 -15.05
N ILE A 27 0.43 -10.60 -14.21
CA ILE A 27 0.16 -10.56 -12.77
C ILE A 27 -0.63 -9.29 -12.47
N VAL A 28 -1.73 -9.44 -11.75
CA VAL A 28 -2.53 -8.31 -11.25
C VAL A 28 -2.51 -8.35 -9.74
N THR A 29 -2.11 -7.25 -9.14
CA THR A 29 -2.02 -7.09 -7.68
C THR A 29 -3.12 -6.15 -7.19
N SER A 30 -3.55 -6.27 -5.95
CA SER A 30 -4.63 -5.45 -5.42
C SER A 30 -4.21 -3.98 -5.30
N PHE A 31 -3.00 -3.68 -4.83
CA PHE A 31 -2.53 -2.29 -4.64
C PHE A 31 -1.02 -2.15 -4.81
N SER A 32 -0.57 -0.90 -4.86
CA SER A 32 0.77 -0.48 -5.25
C SER A 32 1.90 -1.15 -4.46
N ILE A 33 1.75 -1.38 -3.16
CA ILE A 33 2.80 -2.00 -2.32
C ILE A 33 3.02 -3.46 -2.73
N ILE A 34 1.96 -4.23 -2.97
CA ILE A 34 2.08 -5.61 -3.47
C ILE A 34 2.66 -5.63 -4.88
N ASP A 35 2.33 -4.62 -5.68
CA ASP A 35 2.86 -4.49 -7.04
C ASP A 35 4.37 -4.23 -7.05
N ASP A 36 4.86 -3.38 -6.16
CA ASP A 36 6.28 -3.13 -5.94
C ASP A 36 7.03 -4.44 -5.59
N TRP A 37 6.53 -5.18 -4.60
CA TRP A 37 7.11 -6.48 -4.25
C TRP A 37 7.12 -7.46 -5.42
N THR A 38 6.02 -7.48 -6.20
CA THR A 38 5.94 -8.30 -7.42
C THR A 38 7.02 -7.87 -8.41
N GLY A 39 7.14 -6.58 -8.68
CA GLY A 39 8.14 -6.02 -9.58
C GLY A 39 9.57 -6.34 -9.18
N VAL A 40 9.88 -6.29 -7.87
CA VAL A 40 11.19 -6.70 -7.34
C VAL A 40 11.49 -8.17 -7.63
N LEU A 41 10.50 -9.05 -7.54
CA LEU A 41 10.69 -10.48 -7.74
C LEU A 41 10.79 -10.88 -9.22
N VAL A 42 9.98 -10.27 -10.09
CA VAL A 42 9.91 -10.66 -11.50
C VAL A 42 10.74 -9.78 -12.43
N GLY A 43 11.10 -8.58 -12.01
CA GLY A 43 11.84 -7.62 -12.83
C GLY A 43 11.11 -7.32 -14.15
N ARG A 44 11.83 -7.47 -15.27
CA ARG A 44 11.28 -7.28 -16.62
C ARG A 44 10.75 -8.57 -17.26
N ALA A 45 10.80 -9.70 -16.56
CA ALA A 45 10.42 -10.99 -17.13
C ALA A 45 8.91 -11.11 -17.32
N LEU A 46 8.10 -10.50 -16.46
CA LEU A 46 6.64 -10.52 -16.52
C LEU A 46 6.08 -9.11 -16.37
N ARG A 47 4.96 -8.84 -17.03
CA ARG A 47 4.20 -7.59 -16.83
C ARG A 47 3.28 -7.75 -15.64
N HIS A 48 3.30 -6.78 -14.77
CA HIS A 48 2.44 -6.70 -13.60
C HIS A 48 1.80 -5.32 -13.50
N GLN A 49 0.69 -5.22 -12.76
CA GLN A 49 0.02 -3.95 -12.48
C GLN A 49 -0.79 -4.03 -11.20
N ALA A 50 -0.84 -2.93 -10.47
CA ALA A 50 -1.77 -2.73 -9.36
C ALA A 50 -3.16 -2.32 -9.85
N LEU A 51 -4.22 -2.80 -9.19
CA LEU A 51 -5.59 -2.30 -9.37
C LEU A 51 -5.75 -0.93 -8.72
N VAL A 52 -5.20 -0.76 -7.50
CA VAL A 52 -5.09 0.55 -6.85
C VAL A 52 -3.66 1.05 -7.05
N PRO A 53 -3.42 1.96 -8.00
CA PRO A 53 -2.08 2.43 -8.32
C PRO A 53 -1.50 3.34 -7.23
N ALA A 54 -0.19 3.58 -7.30
CA ALA A 54 0.52 4.52 -6.42
C ALA A 54 -0.14 5.90 -6.41
N GLY A 55 -0.24 6.51 -5.23
CA GLY A 55 -0.90 7.80 -5.02
C GLY A 55 -2.43 7.75 -4.99
N SER A 56 -3.03 6.57 -5.07
CA SER A 56 -4.49 6.40 -5.03
C SER A 56 -4.98 5.95 -3.66
N GLU A 57 -6.22 6.32 -3.31
CA GLU A 57 -6.91 5.91 -2.09
C GLU A 57 -7.22 4.42 -2.11
N LEU A 58 -6.83 3.71 -1.05
CA LEU A 58 -7.06 2.26 -0.92
C LEU A 58 -8.44 1.94 -0.34
N HIS A 59 -8.85 2.66 0.70
CA HIS A 59 -10.06 2.33 1.47
C HIS A 59 -11.37 2.62 0.74
N GLY A 60 -11.41 3.63 -0.12
CA GLY A 60 -12.57 3.98 -0.94
C GLY A 60 -12.62 3.31 -2.31
N PHE A 61 -11.72 2.37 -2.59
CA PHE A 61 -11.60 1.77 -3.92
C PHE A 61 -12.83 0.95 -4.31
N GLN A 62 -13.32 1.19 -5.52
CA GLN A 62 -14.41 0.43 -6.15
C GLN A 62 -13.93 -0.13 -7.49
N LEU A 63 -14.20 -1.42 -7.69
CA LEU A 63 -13.81 -2.13 -8.90
C LEU A 63 -14.60 -1.62 -10.12
N GLY A 64 -13.90 -1.05 -11.10
CA GLY A 64 -14.44 -0.60 -12.37
C GLY A 64 -14.30 -1.64 -13.48
N ALA A 65 -14.78 -1.27 -14.67
CA ALA A 65 -14.75 -2.16 -15.84
C ALA A 65 -13.32 -2.46 -16.33
N ASN A 66 -12.40 -1.51 -16.20
CA ASN A 66 -10.99 -1.70 -16.61
C ASN A 66 -10.28 -2.67 -15.68
N GLU A 67 -10.50 -2.54 -14.38
CA GLU A 67 -9.94 -3.42 -13.35
C GLU A 67 -10.52 -4.84 -13.48
N ALA A 68 -11.83 -4.98 -13.72
CA ALA A 68 -12.47 -6.27 -13.99
C ALA A 68 -11.90 -6.94 -15.25
N LYS A 69 -11.61 -6.16 -16.30
CA LYS A 69 -10.94 -6.67 -17.52
C LYS A 69 -9.52 -7.13 -17.24
N ALA A 70 -8.76 -6.36 -16.43
CA ALA A 70 -7.40 -6.74 -16.04
C ALA A 70 -7.39 -8.04 -15.23
N LEU A 71 -8.27 -8.17 -14.25
CA LEU A 71 -8.45 -9.39 -13.45
C LEU A 71 -8.80 -10.60 -14.31
N SER A 72 -9.72 -10.43 -15.28
CA SER A 72 -10.13 -11.50 -16.19
C SER A 72 -8.99 -12.01 -17.08
N ALA A 73 -8.05 -11.13 -17.46
CA ALA A 73 -6.90 -11.44 -18.30
C ALA A 73 -5.68 -11.96 -17.53
N ALA A 74 -5.63 -11.76 -16.21
CA ALA A 74 -4.50 -12.13 -15.38
C ALA A 74 -4.32 -13.66 -15.31
N LYS A 75 -3.05 -14.09 -15.28
CA LYS A 75 -2.65 -15.46 -14.98
C LYS A 75 -2.50 -15.70 -13.48
N LEU A 76 -2.06 -14.65 -12.76
CA LEU A 76 -1.93 -14.64 -11.30
C LEU A 76 -2.56 -13.37 -10.75
N ILE A 77 -3.40 -13.51 -9.73
CA ILE A 77 -3.93 -12.42 -8.93
C ILE A 77 -3.32 -12.49 -7.54
N VAL A 78 -2.83 -11.35 -7.04
CA VAL A 78 -2.22 -11.26 -5.71
C VAL A 78 -2.97 -10.24 -4.89
N GLY A 79 -3.56 -10.68 -3.80
CA GLY A 79 -4.21 -9.84 -2.80
C GLY A 79 -3.60 -9.98 -1.42
N LEU A 80 -3.94 -9.06 -0.52
CA LEU A 80 -3.50 -9.12 0.86
C LEU A 80 -4.28 -10.17 1.65
N SER A 81 -5.59 -9.97 1.79
CA SER A 81 -6.49 -10.94 2.43
C SER A 81 -7.94 -10.70 2.01
N PRO A 82 -8.79 -11.74 2.03
CA PRO A 82 -10.22 -11.58 1.77
C PRO A 82 -10.91 -10.59 2.72
N ALA A 83 -10.45 -10.51 3.97
CA ALA A 83 -11.04 -9.61 4.97
C ALA A 83 -10.69 -8.14 4.72
N SER A 84 -9.47 -7.86 4.26
CA SER A 84 -9.01 -6.49 3.95
C SER A 84 -9.49 -6.00 2.59
N GLU A 85 -9.76 -6.92 1.66
CA GLU A 85 -10.11 -6.64 0.26
C GLU A 85 -11.38 -7.40 -0.15
N PRO A 86 -12.53 -7.14 0.52
CA PRO A 86 -13.77 -7.86 0.23
C PRO A 86 -14.22 -7.69 -1.23
N TRP A 87 -14.00 -6.51 -1.82
CA TRP A 87 -14.30 -6.24 -3.22
C TRP A 87 -13.58 -7.18 -4.20
N LEU A 88 -12.32 -7.54 -3.88
CA LEU A 88 -11.54 -8.50 -4.69
C LEU A 88 -12.00 -9.93 -4.42
N ALA A 89 -12.26 -10.28 -3.17
CA ALA A 89 -12.76 -11.59 -2.79
C ALA A 89 -14.11 -11.89 -3.44
N ASP A 90 -15.04 -10.94 -3.44
CA ASP A 90 -16.36 -11.05 -4.08
C ASP A 90 -16.23 -11.23 -5.58
N TRP A 91 -15.35 -10.45 -6.23
CA TRP A 91 -15.09 -10.60 -7.66
C TRP A 91 -14.53 -11.99 -7.99
N ILE A 92 -13.55 -12.48 -7.23
CA ILE A 92 -12.95 -13.81 -7.39
C ILE A 92 -14.00 -14.90 -7.22
N GLN A 93 -14.87 -14.79 -6.23
CA GLN A 93 -15.96 -15.73 -6.00
C GLN A 93 -16.93 -15.78 -7.18
N ALA A 94 -17.28 -14.63 -7.75
CA ALA A 94 -18.21 -14.53 -8.87
C ALA A 94 -17.62 -15.01 -10.22
N HIS A 95 -16.29 -14.84 -10.46
CA HIS A 95 -15.66 -15.01 -11.78
C HIS A 95 -14.44 -15.95 -11.78
N GLY A 96 -13.89 -16.30 -10.65
CA GLY A 96 -12.53 -16.69 -10.36
C GLY A 96 -11.99 -18.01 -10.90
N LYS A 97 -12.38 -18.45 -12.10
CA LYS A 97 -11.98 -19.78 -12.58
C LYS A 97 -10.72 -19.83 -13.47
N GLN A 98 -10.19 -18.68 -13.90
CA GLN A 98 -9.14 -18.67 -14.93
C GLN A 98 -7.77 -18.17 -14.45
N ALA A 99 -7.68 -17.52 -13.29
CA ALA A 99 -6.43 -17.05 -12.72
C ALA A 99 -6.12 -17.76 -11.40
N SER A 100 -4.86 -18.05 -11.16
CA SER A 100 -4.41 -18.46 -9.84
C SER A 100 -4.50 -17.24 -8.90
N VAL A 101 -5.05 -17.45 -7.73
CA VAL A 101 -5.16 -16.40 -6.70
C VAL A 101 -4.26 -16.76 -5.53
N VAL A 102 -3.51 -15.78 -5.03
CA VAL A 102 -2.77 -15.90 -3.78
C VAL A 102 -3.12 -14.76 -2.85
N TRP A 103 -3.40 -15.10 -1.60
CA TRP A 103 -3.56 -14.18 -0.50
C TRP A 103 -2.30 -14.21 0.36
N LEU A 104 -1.65 -13.06 0.53
CA LEU A 104 -0.38 -13.00 1.28
C LEU A 104 -0.60 -13.23 2.76
N GLN A 105 -1.66 -12.65 3.34
CA GLN A 105 -2.06 -12.85 4.71
C GLN A 105 -3.16 -13.93 4.79
N THR A 106 -2.82 -15.11 5.30
CA THR A 106 -3.76 -16.24 5.40
C THR A 106 -4.31 -16.47 6.80
N GLN A 107 -3.78 -15.80 7.81
CA GLN A 107 -4.22 -15.94 9.20
C GLN A 107 -4.51 -14.56 9.80
N GLU A 108 -5.74 -14.39 10.31
CA GLU A 108 -6.17 -13.20 11.04
C GLU A 108 -5.58 -13.14 12.49
N LYS A 109 -4.53 -13.90 12.78
CA LYS A 109 -4.04 -14.12 14.14
C LYS A 109 -3.57 -12.89 14.90
N ASP A 110 -3.49 -11.72 14.27
CA ASP A 110 -3.10 -10.48 14.95
C ASP A 110 -4.15 -9.37 14.87
N VAL A 111 -5.40 -9.71 15.17
CA VAL A 111 -6.47 -8.72 15.42
C VAL A 111 -6.24 -7.92 16.70
N ARG A 112 -5.17 -8.21 17.47
CA ARG A 112 -4.88 -7.51 18.73
C ARG A 112 -4.69 -6.02 18.60
N THR A 113 -4.24 -5.53 17.45
CA THR A 113 -4.08 -4.09 17.19
C THR A 113 -5.30 -3.45 16.54
N GLY A 114 -6.22 -4.24 15.96
CA GLY A 114 -7.31 -3.71 15.12
C GLY A 114 -6.83 -3.01 13.83
N ASP A 115 -5.55 -3.14 13.51
CA ASP A 115 -4.88 -2.46 12.40
C ASP A 115 -4.79 -3.40 11.18
N PRO A 116 -5.48 -3.10 10.06
CA PRO A 116 -5.47 -3.91 8.86
C PRO A 116 -4.26 -3.68 7.94
N HIS A 117 -3.19 -3.00 8.40
CA HIS A 117 -2.05 -2.58 7.59
C HIS A 117 -0.77 -3.40 7.90
N PRO A 118 -0.73 -4.72 7.59
CA PRO A 118 0.37 -5.60 7.97
C PRO A 118 1.71 -5.25 7.30
N TRP A 119 1.68 -4.53 6.19
CA TRP A 119 2.89 -4.07 5.50
C TRP A 119 3.69 -3.01 6.28
N THR A 120 3.12 -2.42 7.35
CA THR A 120 3.82 -1.50 8.24
C THR A 120 4.69 -2.22 9.29
N ASP A 121 4.63 -3.55 9.35
CA ASP A 121 5.52 -4.40 10.13
C ASP A 121 6.43 -5.22 9.21
N PRO A 122 7.73 -4.88 9.06
CA PRO A 122 8.65 -5.62 8.22
C PRO A 122 8.75 -7.12 8.55
N SER A 123 8.49 -7.53 9.79
CA SER A 123 8.52 -8.97 10.13
C SER A 123 7.42 -9.78 9.43
N LEU A 124 6.27 -9.17 9.15
CA LEU A 124 5.22 -9.82 8.37
C LEU A 124 5.57 -9.87 6.88
N VAL A 125 6.25 -8.84 6.39
CA VAL A 125 6.71 -8.80 4.99
C VAL A 125 7.75 -9.88 4.72
N LEU A 126 8.60 -10.25 5.72
CA LEU A 126 9.50 -11.40 5.60
C LEU A 126 8.76 -12.72 5.32
N ASP A 127 7.50 -12.86 5.77
CA ASP A 127 6.66 -14.02 5.48
C ASP A 127 5.93 -13.89 4.14
N PHE A 128 5.59 -12.67 3.71
CA PHE A 128 4.83 -12.42 2.48
C PHE A 128 5.70 -12.65 1.23
N ILE A 129 6.93 -12.18 1.23
CA ILE A 129 7.84 -12.24 0.07
C ILE A 129 8.12 -13.68 -0.40
N PRO A 130 8.45 -14.66 0.46
CA PRO A 130 8.60 -16.05 0.03
C PRO A 130 7.29 -16.67 -0.50
N LYS A 131 6.13 -16.34 0.09
CA LYS A 131 4.82 -16.81 -0.41
C LYS A 131 4.54 -16.29 -1.81
N LEU A 132 4.82 -14.99 -2.04
CA LEU A 132 4.66 -14.36 -3.35
C LEU A 132 5.57 -15.02 -4.38
N GLY A 133 6.86 -15.22 -4.07
CA GLY A 133 7.80 -15.91 -4.94
C GLY A 133 7.33 -17.31 -5.32
N GLN A 134 6.92 -18.11 -4.33
CA GLN A 134 6.38 -19.47 -4.57
C GLN A 134 5.10 -19.46 -5.43
N ALA A 135 4.22 -18.46 -5.25
CA ALA A 135 3.02 -18.33 -6.06
C ALA A 135 3.35 -18.00 -7.51
N ILE A 136 4.32 -17.11 -7.74
CA ILE A 136 4.82 -16.76 -9.06
C ILE A 136 5.40 -17.99 -9.74
N GLU A 137 6.31 -18.73 -9.10
CA GLU A 137 6.96 -19.94 -9.66
C GLU A 137 5.96 -21.06 -9.96
N ARG A 138 4.87 -21.17 -9.20
CA ARG A 138 3.80 -22.17 -9.49
C ARG A 138 3.04 -21.88 -10.78
N VAL A 139 2.85 -20.60 -11.12
CA VAL A 139 2.10 -20.19 -12.32
C VAL A 139 3.03 -20.04 -13.53
N PHE A 140 4.25 -19.56 -13.29
CA PHE A 140 5.27 -19.29 -14.31
C PHE A 140 6.47 -20.20 -14.07
N THR A 141 6.33 -21.45 -14.49
CA THR A 141 7.27 -22.54 -14.16
C THR A 141 8.69 -22.35 -14.71
N ASP A 142 8.86 -21.49 -15.71
CA ASP A 142 10.17 -21.15 -16.28
C ASP A 142 10.88 -20.01 -15.52
N LEU A 143 10.21 -19.42 -14.51
CA LEU A 143 10.77 -18.34 -13.71
C LEU A 143 11.28 -18.87 -12.37
N ASN A 144 12.46 -18.42 -11.98
CA ASN A 144 13.03 -18.68 -10.64
C ASN A 144 13.22 -17.35 -9.90
N THR A 145 12.49 -17.18 -8.82
CA THR A 145 12.50 -15.95 -7.99
C THR A 145 13.41 -16.05 -6.76
N GLN A 146 13.99 -17.22 -6.47
CA GLN A 146 14.71 -17.49 -5.21
C GLN A 146 15.84 -16.49 -4.93
N ASN A 147 16.59 -16.11 -5.97
CA ASN A 147 17.67 -15.13 -5.83
C ASN A 147 17.12 -13.72 -5.48
N SER A 148 16.08 -13.28 -6.17
CA SER A 148 15.41 -12.00 -5.90
C SER A 148 14.77 -11.99 -4.51
N VAL A 149 14.07 -13.06 -4.13
CA VAL A 149 13.53 -13.27 -2.78
C VAL A 149 14.65 -13.15 -1.75
N GLY A 150 15.74 -13.92 -1.88
CA GLY A 150 16.84 -13.91 -0.91
C GLY A 150 17.52 -12.54 -0.78
N LYS A 151 17.66 -11.80 -1.89
CA LYS A 151 18.19 -10.44 -1.89
C LYS A 151 17.25 -9.48 -1.15
N TYR A 152 15.97 -9.49 -1.51
CA TYR A 152 15.00 -8.57 -0.93
C TYR A 152 14.76 -8.82 0.56
N LEU A 153 14.75 -10.08 1.01
CA LEU A 153 14.67 -10.40 2.44
C LEU A 153 15.84 -9.81 3.25
N LYS A 154 17.04 -9.73 2.68
CA LYS A 154 18.18 -9.05 3.34
C LYS A 154 17.93 -7.56 3.46
N GLU A 155 17.37 -6.92 2.43
CA GLU A 155 17.04 -5.50 2.45
C GLU A 155 15.94 -5.19 3.47
N VAL A 156 14.90 -6.04 3.55
CA VAL A 156 13.83 -5.94 4.57
C VAL A 156 14.40 -6.10 5.99
N ASN A 157 15.27 -7.08 6.22
CA ASN A 157 15.91 -7.25 7.53
C ASN A 157 16.78 -6.03 7.90
N THR A 158 17.53 -5.48 6.94
CA THR A 158 18.33 -4.27 7.19
C THR A 158 17.43 -3.09 7.56
N LEU A 159 16.33 -2.88 6.82
CA LEU A 159 15.34 -1.86 7.14
C LEU A 159 14.80 -2.02 8.56
N ASP A 160 14.39 -3.25 8.94
CA ASP A 160 13.84 -3.51 10.28
C ASP A 160 14.86 -3.20 11.40
N MET A 161 16.13 -3.59 11.21
CA MET A 161 17.19 -3.28 12.15
C MET A 161 17.42 -1.76 12.28
N ASP A 162 17.48 -1.04 11.16
CA ASP A 162 17.66 0.41 11.14
C ASP A 162 16.51 1.12 11.86
N LEU A 163 15.26 0.71 11.59
CA LEU A 163 14.08 1.28 12.24
C LEU A 163 14.04 0.98 13.75
N ARG A 164 14.42 -0.24 14.17
CA ARG A 164 14.54 -0.59 15.59
C ARG A 164 15.52 0.34 16.31
N LEU A 165 16.71 0.55 15.75
CA LEU A 165 17.70 1.45 16.33
C LEU A 165 17.19 2.89 16.36
N ALA A 166 16.57 3.35 15.26
CA ALA A 166 16.07 4.71 15.15
C ALA A 166 14.96 5.01 16.18
N PHE A 167 14.01 4.09 16.39
CA PHE A 167 12.93 4.27 17.36
C PHE A 167 13.37 3.98 18.81
N ALA A 168 14.31 3.07 19.01
CA ALA A 168 14.89 2.82 20.34
C ALA A 168 15.64 4.03 20.90
N ALA A 169 16.17 4.90 20.04
CA ALA A 169 16.82 6.15 20.47
C ALA A 169 15.84 7.24 20.95
N ILE A 170 14.51 7.06 20.76
CA ILE A 170 13.51 7.99 21.25
C ILE A 170 13.26 7.73 22.75
N PRO A 171 13.27 8.76 23.62
CA PRO A 171 12.93 8.60 25.03
C PRO A 171 11.54 7.96 25.22
N PRO A 172 11.34 7.03 26.16
CA PRO A 172 10.06 6.32 26.33
C PRO A 172 8.85 7.24 26.56
N ASP A 173 9.03 8.36 27.26
CA ASP A 173 8.00 9.37 27.51
C ASP A 173 7.56 10.13 26.24
N ARG A 174 8.37 10.10 25.19
CA ARG A 174 8.09 10.74 23.89
C ARG A 174 7.52 9.78 22.83
N ARG A 175 7.36 8.47 23.14
CA ARG A 175 6.89 7.48 22.17
C ARG A 175 5.36 7.41 22.03
N LYS A 176 4.63 8.36 22.61
CA LYS A 176 3.16 8.41 22.59
C LYS A 176 2.66 9.24 21.43
N VAL A 177 1.65 8.72 20.72
CA VAL A 177 1.01 9.39 19.58
C VAL A 177 -0.51 9.23 19.64
N ILE A 178 -1.23 10.16 19.00
CA ILE A 178 -2.62 9.99 18.57
C ILE A 178 -2.61 9.99 17.05
N THR A 179 -3.39 9.10 16.42
CA THR A 179 -3.47 8.97 14.97
C THR A 179 -4.83 9.41 14.43
N GLN A 180 -4.92 9.74 13.16
CA GLN A 180 -6.19 10.05 12.52
C GLN A 180 -7.07 8.81 12.46
N HIS A 181 -6.55 7.71 11.89
CA HIS A 181 -7.22 6.41 11.90
C HIS A 181 -6.25 5.30 12.35
N PRO A 182 -6.70 4.04 12.54
CA PRO A 182 -5.88 2.98 13.15
C PRO A 182 -4.92 2.32 12.14
N ASN A 183 -3.95 3.06 11.60
CA ASN A 183 -2.98 2.57 10.61
C ASN A 183 -1.54 2.41 11.15
N LEU A 184 -1.27 2.80 12.39
CA LEU A 184 0.06 2.69 12.99
C LEU A 184 0.18 1.60 14.06
N GLY A 185 -0.86 0.82 14.31
CA GLY A 185 -0.88 -0.15 15.40
C GLY A 185 0.20 -1.21 15.28
N ARG A 186 0.45 -1.75 14.08
CA ARG A 186 1.49 -2.76 13.85
C ARG A 186 2.90 -2.19 13.91
N LEU A 187 3.12 -1.03 13.27
CA LEU A 187 4.39 -0.30 13.39
C LEU A 187 4.67 0.07 14.84
N ALA A 188 3.67 0.54 15.57
CA ALA A 188 3.78 0.90 16.97
C ALA A 188 4.16 -0.31 17.84
N GLN A 189 3.49 -1.44 17.64
CA GLN A 189 3.81 -2.68 18.35
C GLN A 189 5.24 -3.14 18.05
N ARG A 190 5.66 -3.07 16.80
CA ARG A 190 7.00 -3.48 16.35
C ARG A 190 8.11 -2.66 16.98
N TYR A 191 7.92 -1.33 17.04
CA TYR A 191 8.96 -0.39 17.44
C TYR A 191 8.70 0.28 18.81
N GLN A 192 7.79 -0.28 19.60
CA GLN A 192 7.49 0.17 20.97
C GLN A 192 7.01 1.64 21.03
N LEU A 193 6.22 2.05 20.06
CA LEU A 193 5.44 3.28 20.17
C LEU A 193 4.12 2.99 20.89
N ASP A 194 3.48 4.02 21.42
CA ASP A 194 2.24 3.90 22.18
C ASP A 194 1.14 4.76 21.52
N VAL A 195 0.24 4.13 20.77
CA VAL A 195 -0.92 4.78 20.15
C VAL A 195 -2.02 4.90 21.22
N ARG A 196 -2.21 6.11 21.72
CA ARG A 196 -3.13 6.42 22.84
C ARG A 196 -4.57 6.69 22.42
N GLY A 197 -4.83 6.76 21.15
CA GLY A 197 -6.16 6.93 20.57
C GLY A 197 -6.14 7.27 19.10
N THR A 198 -7.33 7.24 18.49
CA THR A 198 -7.56 7.63 17.11
C THR A 198 -8.61 8.72 17.05
N ILE A 199 -8.49 9.65 16.08
CA ILE A 199 -9.49 10.72 15.89
C ILE A 199 -10.79 10.13 15.39
N LEU A 200 -10.73 9.23 14.39
CA LEU A 200 -11.90 8.55 13.87
C LEU A 200 -12.31 7.44 14.83
N GLU A 201 -13.63 7.38 15.13
CA GLU A 201 -14.18 6.41 16.08
C GLU A 201 -14.33 5.01 15.48
N SER A 202 -14.28 4.90 14.15
CA SER A 202 -14.35 3.63 13.41
C SER A 202 -13.57 3.74 12.09
N PRO A 203 -12.94 2.65 11.63
CA PRO A 203 -12.31 2.62 10.29
C PRO A 203 -13.30 2.91 9.14
N SER A 204 -14.57 2.55 9.32
CA SER A 204 -15.64 2.81 8.35
C SER A 204 -16.24 4.23 8.44
N ALA A 205 -15.82 5.03 9.42
CA ALA A 205 -16.33 6.39 9.66
C ALA A 205 -15.41 7.49 9.11
N GLU A 206 -14.61 7.19 8.10
CA GLU A 206 -13.62 8.12 7.53
C GLU A 206 -14.19 9.47 7.11
N ALA A 207 -15.47 9.55 6.79
CA ALA A 207 -16.15 10.79 6.43
C ALA A 207 -16.91 11.46 7.59
N ALA A 208 -16.91 10.90 8.80
CA ALA A 208 -17.69 11.43 9.92
C ALA A 208 -16.78 12.16 10.91
N ASP A 209 -17.17 13.38 11.27
CA ASP A 209 -16.55 14.12 12.36
C ASP A 209 -16.72 13.35 13.69
N PRO A 210 -15.68 13.33 14.56
CA PRO A 210 -15.78 12.68 15.86
C PRO A 210 -16.83 13.37 16.74
N SER A 211 -17.49 12.59 17.58
CA SER A 211 -18.43 13.16 18.56
C SER A 211 -17.75 14.15 19.50
N ALA A 212 -18.49 15.16 20.01
CA ALA A 212 -17.96 16.14 20.96
C ALA A 212 -17.37 15.46 22.21
N ARG A 213 -17.97 14.35 22.65
CA ARG A 213 -17.46 13.54 23.77
C ARG A 213 -16.10 12.93 23.42
N HIS A 214 -15.95 12.35 22.23
CA HIS A 214 -14.70 11.74 21.78
C HIS A 214 -13.60 12.80 21.64
N TYR A 215 -13.92 13.94 21.02
CA TYR A 215 -13.01 15.08 20.93
C TYR A 215 -12.49 15.51 22.33
N SER A 216 -13.40 15.73 23.29
CA SER A 216 -13.04 16.11 24.65
C SER A 216 -12.18 15.06 25.36
N ARG A 217 -12.44 13.78 25.12
CA ARG A 217 -11.62 12.68 25.64
C ARG A 217 -10.19 12.72 25.06
N LEU A 218 -10.04 12.89 23.75
CA LEU A 218 -8.73 12.98 23.11
C LEU A 218 -7.95 14.20 23.60
N LEU A 219 -8.60 15.34 23.72
CA LEU A 219 -7.98 16.55 24.28
C LEU A 219 -7.49 16.33 25.73
N GLY A 220 -8.29 15.63 26.54
CA GLY A 220 -7.91 15.21 27.89
C GLY A 220 -6.66 14.33 27.89
N ILE A 221 -6.60 13.32 27.01
CA ILE A 221 -5.45 12.40 26.86
C ILE A 221 -4.19 13.18 26.44
N LEU A 222 -4.30 14.04 25.41
CA LEU A 222 -3.18 14.86 24.93
C LEU A 222 -2.53 15.64 26.07
N ARG A 223 -3.37 16.29 26.91
CA ARG A 223 -2.91 17.13 28.03
C ARG A 223 -2.36 16.32 29.20
N SER A 224 -3.12 15.32 29.68
CA SER A 224 -2.77 14.56 30.89
C SER A 224 -1.54 13.66 30.67
N GLU A 225 -1.37 13.10 29.47
CA GLU A 225 -0.24 12.24 29.15
C GLU A 225 0.91 12.99 28.45
N LYS A 226 0.79 14.31 28.28
CA LYS A 226 1.78 15.20 27.66
C LYS A 226 2.17 14.75 26.25
N ILE A 227 1.18 14.23 25.47
CA ILE A 227 1.40 13.79 24.10
C ILE A 227 1.57 15.03 23.22
N ARG A 228 2.62 15.03 22.39
CA ARG A 228 2.99 16.18 21.56
C ARG A 228 2.87 15.90 20.06
N VAL A 229 2.60 14.64 19.67
CA VAL A 229 2.54 14.22 18.28
C VAL A 229 1.17 13.65 17.97
N LEU A 230 0.51 14.30 17.01
CA LEU A 230 -0.69 13.82 16.36
C LEU A 230 -0.35 13.53 14.91
N VAL A 231 -0.71 12.34 14.45
CA VAL A 231 -0.44 11.86 13.09
C VAL A 231 -1.71 11.93 12.28
N THR A 232 -1.61 12.48 11.08
CA THR A 232 -2.70 12.49 10.08
C THR A 232 -2.27 11.74 8.82
N ASP A 233 -3.23 11.44 7.97
CA ASP A 233 -2.98 10.79 6.70
C ASP A 233 -2.77 11.84 5.61
N GLU A 234 -1.68 11.68 4.86
CA GLU A 234 -1.33 12.62 3.79
C GLU A 234 -2.43 12.65 2.72
N GLY A 235 -2.90 13.84 2.38
CA GLY A 235 -3.99 14.04 1.42
C GLY A 235 -5.40 14.00 2.02
N GLN A 236 -5.57 13.60 3.28
CA GLN A 236 -6.86 13.60 3.96
C GLN A 236 -7.15 14.92 4.68
N ASN A 237 -8.44 15.16 5.00
CA ASN A 237 -8.83 16.34 5.76
C ASN A 237 -8.29 16.27 7.20
N ASP A 238 -7.40 17.18 7.55
CA ASP A 238 -6.76 17.27 8.87
C ASP A 238 -7.33 18.36 9.78
N GLY A 239 -8.46 18.97 9.42
CA GLY A 239 -9.04 20.10 10.16
C GLY A 239 -9.28 19.82 11.64
N ILE A 240 -9.84 18.66 11.99
CA ILE A 240 -10.06 18.23 13.38
C ILE A 240 -8.72 18.02 14.11
N ALA A 241 -7.75 17.41 13.44
CA ALA A 241 -6.41 17.17 13.98
C ALA A 241 -5.70 18.50 14.33
N ARG A 242 -5.74 19.47 13.40
CA ARG A 242 -5.20 20.82 13.63
C ARG A 242 -5.88 21.52 14.79
N ARG A 243 -7.21 21.40 14.89
CA ARG A 243 -7.96 21.98 16.02
C ARG A 243 -7.58 21.34 17.34
N LEU A 244 -7.45 20.01 17.41
CA LEU A 244 -6.97 19.32 18.62
C LEU A 244 -5.57 19.78 19.03
N CYS A 245 -4.66 19.93 18.08
CA CYS A 245 -3.31 20.43 18.34
C CYS A 245 -3.34 21.84 18.92
N LEU A 246 -4.12 22.74 18.31
CA LEU A 246 -4.28 24.11 18.78
C LEU A 246 -4.87 24.16 20.21
N ASP A 247 -5.95 23.43 20.46
CA ASP A 247 -6.63 23.41 21.76
C ASP A 247 -5.76 22.73 22.85
N ALA A 248 -4.92 21.76 22.46
CA ALA A 248 -3.96 21.13 23.36
C ALA A 248 -2.68 21.94 23.59
N GLY A 249 -2.40 22.95 22.77
CA GLY A 249 -1.17 23.76 22.84
C GLY A 249 0.08 22.97 22.38
N ILE A 250 -0.09 22.06 21.39
CA ILE A 250 1.00 21.23 20.83
C ILE A 250 1.28 21.61 19.36
N PRO A 251 2.44 21.22 18.80
CA PRO A 251 2.75 21.47 17.39
C PRO A 251 1.65 20.93 16.43
N PRO A 252 1.55 21.50 15.20
CA PRO A 252 0.64 20.98 14.19
C PRO A 252 0.85 19.47 13.92
N PRO A 253 -0.18 18.76 13.46
CA PRO A 253 -0.08 17.33 13.17
C PRO A 253 0.99 17.05 12.12
N VAL A 254 1.55 15.85 12.14
CA VAL A 254 2.44 15.35 11.09
C VAL A 254 1.66 14.49 10.12
N ALA A 255 1.69 14.84 8.84
CA ALA A 255 1.07 14.05 7.79
C ALA A 255 2.02 12.93 7.35
N LEU A 256 1.55 11.69 7.42
CA LEU A 256 2.26 10.49 6.99
C LEU A 256 1.45 9.74 5.92
N ASN A 257 2.14 8.99 5.07
CA ASN A 257 1.51 8.11 4.11
C ASN A 257 2.11 6.70 4.19
N PHE A 258 1.45 5.82 4.93
CA PHE A 258 1.77 4.39 4.97
C PHE A 258 0.80 3.54 4.13
N GLU A 259 -0.16 4.15 3.41
CA GLU A 259 -1.25 3.47 2.72
C GLU A 259 -0.91 3.12 1.27
N THR A 260 -0.16 3.98 0.59
CA THR A 260 0.17 3.85 -0.82
C THR A 260 1.57 4.35 -1.11
N LEU A 261 2.18 3.84 -2.17
CA LEU A 261 3.47 4.35 -2.63
C LEU A 261 3.30 5.74 -3.26
N ALA A 262 4.38 6.51 -3.26
CA ALA A 262 4.44 7.75 -4.03
C ALA A 262 4.47 7.44 -5.54
N PRO A 263 4.08 8.39 -6.39
CA PRO A 263 4.27 8.26 -7.84
C PRO A 263 5.72 7.99 -8.21
N ALA A 264 5.94 7.24 -9.30
CA ALA A 264 7.25 6.84 -9.76
C ALA A 264 8.25 8.02 -9.88
N GLY A 265 9.46 7.83 -9.37
CA GLY A 265 10.52 8.85 -9.34
C GLY A 265 10.43 9.84 -8.18
N GLN A 266 9.45 9.70 -7.28
CA GLN A 266 9.36 10.51 -6.07
C GLN A 266 9.87 9.71 -4.84
N PRO A 267 10.32 10.39 -3.76
CA PRO A 267 10.71 9.70 -2.53
C PRO A 267 9.56 8.85 -1.97
N GLY A 268 9.80 7.56 -1.77
CA GLY A 268 8.78 6.60 -1.31
C GLY A 268 7.99 5.94 -2.44
N ASP A 269 8.50 5.93 -3.67
CA ASP A 269 7.93 5.21 -4.80
C ASP A 269 8.15 3.69 -4.77
N ASP A 270 8.95 3.21 -3.83
CA ASP A 270 9.05 1.79 -3.45
C ASP A 270 8.72 1.61 -1.95
N TRP A 271 8.41 0.36 -1.55
CA TRP A 271 8.02 0.08 -0.18
C TRP A 271 9.14 0.34 0.84
N LEU A 272 10.39 -0.01 0.54
CA LEU A 272 11.53 0.25 1.42
C LEU A 272 11.74 1.76 1.61
N GLY A 273 11.65 2.53 0.53
CA GLY A 273 11.74 3.99 0.52
C GLY A 273 10.61 4.65 1.30
N MET A 274 9.37 4.19 1.09
CA MET A 274 8.20 4.64 1.85
C MET A 274 8.40 4.42 3.36
N MET A 275 8.77 3.22 3.77
CA MET A 275 8.98 2.89 5.19
C MET A 275 10.07 3.76 5.83
N ARG A 276 11.21 3.98 5.13
CA ARG A 276 12.28 4.86 5.60
C ARG A 276 11.81 6.31 5.73
N LEU A 277 11.17 6.83 4.69
CA LEU A 277 10.72 8.23 4.64
C LEU A 277 9.69 8.53 5.73
N GLN A 278 8.65 7.73 5.82
CA GLN A 278 7.56 7.99 6.76
C GLN A 278 8.01 7.75 8.21
N SER A 279 8.82 6.74 8.46
CA SER A 279 9.43 6.51 9.78
C SER A 279 10.38 7.65 10.20
N ALA A 280 11.13 8.22 9.26
CA ALA A 280 11.98 9.38 9.55
C ALA A 280 11.15 10.62 9.92
N LYS A 281 10.06 10.92 9.15
CA LYS A 281 9.12 12.01 9.47
C LYS A 281 8.50 11.83 10.88
N LEU A 282 8.06 10.60 11.19
CA LEU A 282 7.47 10.30 12.51
C LEU A 282 8.50 10.49 13.64
N ARG A 283 9.70 9.94 13.45
CA ARG A 283 10.80 10.08 14.43
C ARG A 283 11.16 11.55 14.67
N GLU A 284 11.28 12.34 13.61
CA GLU A 284 11.53 13.78 13.72
C GLU A 284 10.45 14.47 14.55
N ALA A 285 9.17 14.17 14.29
CA ALA A 285 8.06 14.72 15.06
C ALA A 285 8.14 14.36 16.55
N LEU A 286 8.46 13.09 16.88
CA LEU A 286 8.59 12.60 18.25
C LEU A 286 9.78 13.22 19.01
N LEU A 287 10.82 13.66 18.30
CA LEU A 287 12.01 14.27 18.88
C LEU A 287 11.93 15.81 18.98
N ARG A 288 10.89 16.44 18.41
CA ARG A 288 10.71 17.91 18.52
C ARG A 288 10.76 18.36 19.98
N PRO A 289 11.42 19.48 20.28
CA PRO A 289 11.59 20.00 21.63
C PRO A 289 10.28 20.35 22.32
#